data_7d06b4bbdf04ab605dc304050271200d
#
_entry.id   7d06b4bbdf04ab605dc304050271200d
#
_cell.length_a   1.000
_cell.length_b   1.000
_cell.length_c   1.000
_cell.angle_alpha   90.00
_cell.angle_beta   90.00
_cell.angle_gamma   90.00
#
_symmetry.space_group_name_H-M   'P 1'
#
loop_
_entity.id
_entity.type
_entity.pdbx_description
1 polymer ?
#
loop_
_entity_poly.entity_id
_entity_poly.type
_entity_poly.pdbx_seq_one_letter_code
_entity_poly.pdbx_strand_id
1 'polypeptide(L)'
;MNLSTRFVVVRLVVVLVGMSGLTGFAQTPATGRVMREKLGHSQKILEAILTSNFALLERESTALAKATDAPAWTVLKGPEYMKQSDAFLRALRELTDAAKARDLDTAAQRYNALTTTCFGCHRAMKDRRLAVRP
;
A
#
# COMPACT_ATOMS: atom_id res chain seq x y z
N MET A 1 -45.57 -15.16 -31.08
CA MET A 1 -44.76 -14.67 -29.92
C MET A 1 -45.29 -13.29 -29.60
N ASN A 2 -46.01 -13.18 -28.48
CA ASN A 2 -46.73 -11.93 -28.12
C ASN A 2 -45.82 -10.78 -27.78
N LEU A 3 -46.23 -9.58 -28.09
CA LEU A 3 -45.47 -8.33 -27.88
C LEU A 3 -44.95 -8.23 -26.43
N SER A 4 -45.75 -8.61 -25.44
CA SER A 4 -45.42 -8.69 -24.02
C SER A 4 -44.21 -9.60 -23.72
N THR A 5 -44.13 -10.75 -24.42
CA THR A 5 -43.00 -11.69 -24.25
C THR A 5 -41.68 -11.10 -24.77
N ARG A 6 -41.75 -10.29 -25.83
CA ARG A 6 -40.57 -9.60 -26.38
C ARG A 6 -40.02 -8.54 -25.41
N PHE A 7 -40.90 -7.78 -24.74
CA PHE A 7 -40.48 -6.76 -23.76
C PHE A 7 -39.87 -7.40 -22.50
N VAL A 8 -40.36 -8.55 -22.06
CA VAL A 8 -39.80 -9.26 -20.90
C VAL A 8 -38.41 -9.84 -21.24
N VAL A 9 -38.23 -10.43 -22.41
CA VAL A 9 -36.94 -10.99 -22.86
C VAL A 9 -35.91 -9.90 -23.03
N VAL A 10 -36.27 -8.76 -23.64
CA VAL A 10 -35.36 -7.61 -23.81
C VAL A 10 -34.95 -7.01 -22.48
N ARG A 11 -35.86 -6.88 -21.51
CA ARG A 11 -35.54 -6.40 -20.15
C ARG A 11 -34.64 -7.37 -19.40
N LEU A 12 -34.83 -8.68 -19.53
CA LEU A 12 -34.01 -9.72 -18.90
C LEU A 12 -32.58 -9.75 -19.48
N VAL A 13 -32.45 -9.56 -20.79
CA VAL A 13 -31.14 -9.52 -21.46
C VAL A 13 -30.38 -8.23 -21.07
N VAL A 14 -31.04 -7.09 -20.96
CA VAL A 14 -30.42 -5.83 -20.54
C VAL A 14 -29.94 -5.89 -19.09
N VAL A 15 -30.68 -6.56 -18.20
CA VAL A 15 -30.25 -6.75 -16.79
C VAL A 15 -29.07 -7.71 -16.68
N LEU A 16 -29.00 -8.76 -17.51
CA LEU A 16 -27.88 -9.72 -17.51
C LEU A 16 -26.59 -9.14 -18.11
N VAL A 17 -26.68 -8.23 -19.10
CA VAL A 17 -25.50 -7.57 -19.69
C VAL A 17 -24.95 -6.48 -18.76
N GLY A 18 -25.78 -5.89 -17.90
CA GLY A 18 -25.35 -4.84 -16.95
C GLY A 18 -24.52 -5.35 -15.76
N MET A 19 -24.50 -6.65 -15.48
CA MET A 19 -23.77 -7.24 -14.33
C MET A 19 -22.37 -7.74 -14.65
N SER A 20 -21.91 -7.71 -15.91
CA SER A 20 -20.63 -8.28 -16.34
C SER A 20 -19.45 -7.31 -16.36
N GLY A 21 -19.56 -6.11 -15.79
CA GLY A 21 -18.62 -4.99 -16.03
C GLY A 21 -17.78 -4.51 -14.86
N LEU A 22 -17.81 -5.12 -13.67
CA LEU A 22 -17.10 -4.59 -12.49
C LEU A 22 -16.10 -5.59 -11.87
N THR A 23 -15.26 -6.22 -12.68
CA THR A 23 -14.02 -6.80 -12.18
C THR A 23 -12.97 -5.68 -12.09
N GLY A 24 -13.24 -4.65 -11.30
CA GLY A 24 -12.20 -3.79 -10.80
C GLY A 24 -11.27 -4.65 -9.98
N PHE A 25 -9.96 -4.61 -10.24
CA PHE A 25 -8.94 -5.18 -9.35
C PHE A 25 -9.06 -4.48 -7.99
N ALA A 26 -10.05 -4.88 -7.19
CA ALA A 26 -10.14 -4.51 -5.81
C ALA A 26 -8.87 -5.04 -5.14
N GLN A 27 -8.13 -4.17 -4.48
CA GLN A 27 -7.09 -4.61 -3.55
C GLN A 27 -7.73 -5.68 -2.67
N THR A 28 -7.08 -6.85 -2.54
CA THR A 28 -7.63 -7.85 -1.63
C THR A 28 -7.81 -7.19 -0.26
N PRO A 29 -8.86 -7.52 0.50
CA PRO A 29 -9.06 -6.95 1.84
C PRO A 29 -7.81 -7.05 2.72
N ALA A 30 -7.00 -8.11 2.53
CA ALA A 30 -5.74 -8.32 3.21
C ALA A 30 -4.68 -7.26 2.87
N THR A 31 -4.49 -6.93 1.58
CA THR A 31 -3.53 -5.88 1.16
C THR A 31 -3.94 -4.50 1.68
N GLY A 32 -5.24 -4.19 1.62
CA GLY A 32 -5.76 -2.93 2.16
C GLY A 32 -5.53 -2.79 3.67
N ARG A 33 -5.63 -3.89 4.43
CA ARG A 33 -5.34 -3.91 5.88
C ARG A 33 -3.86 -3.64 6.16
N VAL A 34 -2.95 -4.34 5.49
CA VAL A 34 -1.50 -4.12 5.63
C VAL A 34 -1.12 -2.68 5.28
N MET A 35 -1.70 -2.09 4.23
CA MET A 35 -1.42 -0.69 3.87
C MET A 35 -1.93 0.31 4.92
N ARG A 36 -3.06 0.06 5.57
CA ARG A 36 -3.55 0.90 6.67
C ARG A 36 -2.68 0.75 7.92
N GLU A 37 -2.23 -0.45 8.25
CA GLU A 37 -1.30 -0.72 9.34
C GLU A 37 0.02 0.04 9.13
N LYS A 38 0.61 -0.06 7.93
CA LYS A 38 1.81 0.71 7.55
C LYS A 38 1.61 2.21 7.70
N LEU A 39 0.48 2.74 7.24
CA LEU A 39 0.17 4.16 7.39
C LEU A 39 0.08 4.55 8.86
N GLY A 40 -0.57 3.74 9.70
CA GLY A 40 -0.68 3.99 11.14
C GLY A 40 0.68 4.06 11.84
N HIS A 41 1.60 3.12 11.54
CA HIS A 41 2.96 3.16 12.07
C HIS A 41 3.73 4.38 11.56
N SER A 42 3.60 4.73 10.27
CA SER A 42 4.26 5.91 9.70
C SER A 42 3.80 7.22 10.37
N GLN A 43 2.51 7.36 10.69
CA GLN A 43 1.97 8.51 11.41
C GLN A 43 2.56 8.63 12.82
N LYS A 44 2.67 7.51 13.55
CA LYS A 44 3.27 7.48 14.89
C LYS A 44 4.79 7.75 14.85
N ILE A 45 5.48 7.34 13.79
CA ILE A 45 6.88 7.69 13.55
C ILE A 45 7.03 9.21 13.41
N LEU A 46 6.16 9.86 12.63
CA LEU A 46 6.15 11.32 12.50
C LEU A 46 5.91 12.01 13.85
N GLU A 47 4.91 11.54 14.61
CA GLU A 47 4.64 12.01 15.97
C GLU A 47 5.89 11.89 16.86
N ALA A 48 6.54 10.72 16.83
CA ALA A 48 7.74 10.45 17.63
C ALA A 48 8.91 11.39 17.30
N ILE A 49 9.11 11.71 16.01
CA ILE A 49 10.13 12.68 15.56
C ILE A 49 9.79 14.07 16.07
N LEU A 50 8.54 14.53 15.87
CA LEU A 50 8.12 15.87 16.28
C LEU A 50 8.14 16.08 17.80
N THR A 51 7.98 15.01 18.57
CA THR A 51 8.03 15.03 20.04
C THR A 51 9.37 14.58 20.62
N SER A 52 10.37 14.31 19.77
CA SER A 52 11.68 13.77 20.16
C SER A 52 11.60 12.50 21.02
N ASN A 53 10.56 11.69 20.81
CA ASN A 53 10.31 10.46 21.54
C ASN A 53 11.00 9.27 20.88
N PHE A 54 12.28 9.05 21.16
CA PHE A 54 13.08 7.99 20.54
C PHE A 54 12.59 6.58 20.87
N ALA A 55 12.01 6.36 22.05
CA ALA A 55 11.44 5.06 22.41
C ALA A 55 10.23 4.71 21.54
N LEU A 56 9.35 5.68 21.29
CA LEU A 56 8.23 5.55 20.36
C LEU A 56 8.74 5.35 18.93
N LEU A 57 9.74 6.13 18.51
CA LEU A 57 10.32 6.07 17.18
C LEU A 57 10.91 4.68 16.88
N GLU A 58 11.71 4.13 17.77
CA GLU A 58 12.29 2.79 17.62
C GLU A 58 11.21 1.70 17.60
N ARG A 59 10.23 1.78 18.49
CA ARG A 59 9.13 0.82 18.55
C ARG A 59 8.31 0.80 17.26
N GLU A 60 7.89 1.96 16.77
CA GLU A 60 7.01 2.06 15.61
C GLU A 60 7.76 1.75 14.30
N SER A 61 9.04 2.10 14.18
CA SER A 61 9.86 1.72 13.03
C SER A 61 10.10 0.21 12.98
N THR A 62 10.33 -0.43 14.13
CA THR A 62 10.45 -1.89 14.23
C THR A 62 9.12 -2.59 13.90
N ALA A 63 7.99 -2.08 14.40
CA ALA A 63 6.67 -2.61 14.10
C ALA A 63 6.33 -2.46 12.61
N LEU A 64 6.70 -1.35 12.00
CA LEU A 64 6.54 -1.12 10.56
C LEU A 64 7.36 -2.11 9.72
N ALA A 65 8.58 -2.46 10.15
CA ALA A 65 9.38 -3.51 9.52
C ALA A 65 8.67 -4.86 9.60
N LYS A 66 8.16 -5.23 10.77
CA LYS A 66 7.43 -6.48 10.98
C LYS A 66 6.16 -6.58 10.13
N ALA A 67 5.47 -5.47 9.87
CA ALA A 67 4.29 -5.47 9.01
C ALA A 67 4.60 -5.91 7.56
N THR A 68 5.87 -5.86 7.14
CA THR A 68 6.32 -6.35 5.82
C THR A 68 6.48 -7.88 5.75
N ASP A 69 6.44 -8.57 6.88
CA ASP A 69 6.47 -10.04 6.92
C ASP A 69 5.11 -10.64 6.58
N ALA A 70 4.06 -9.83 6.54
CA ALA A 70 2.71 -10.30 6.21
C ALA A 70 2.68 -10.89 4.79
N PRO A 71 2.03 -12.06 4.58
CA PRO A 71 1.91 -12.68 3.25
C PRO A 71 1.32 -11.73 2.20
N ALA A 72 0.42 -10.83 2.61
CA ALA A 72 -0.17 -9.82 1.74
C ALA A 72 0.83 -8.78 1.21
N TRP A 73 2.02 -8.65 1.82
CA TRP A 73 3.12 -7.84 1.32
C TRP A 73 3.83 -8.51 0.14
N THR A 74 3.94 -9.83 0.13
CA THR A 74 4.68 -10.60 -0.88
C THR A 74 3.83 -11.08 -2.06
N VAL A 75 2.56 -10.67 -2.13
CA VAL A 75 1.61 -11.09 -3.18
C VAL A 75 2.04 -10.66 -4.58
N LEU A 76 2.70 -9.50 -4.70
CA LEU A 76 3.16 -8.99 -5.98
C LEU A 76 4.61 -9.41 -6.20
N LYS A 77 4.82 -10.27 -7.21
CA LYS A 77 6.15 -10.73 -7.61
C LYS A 77 6.51 -10.10 -8.95
N GLY A 78 7.43 -9.16 -8.93
CA GLY A 78 7.94 -8.56 -10.16
C GLY A 78 9.15 -7.69 -9.85
N PRO A 79 10.08 -7.50 -10.81
CA PRO A 79 11.35 -6.81 -10.55
C PRO A 79 11.14 -5.42 -9.95
N GLU A 80 10.19 -4.66 -10.47
CA GLU A 80 9.93 -3.30 -9.98
C GLU A 80 9.33 -3.31 -8.57
N TYR A 81 8.42 -4.25 -8.27
CA TYR A 81 7.89 -4.39 -6.91
C TYR A 81 8.99 -4.73 -5.90
N MET A 82 9.86 -5.68 -6.24
CA MET A 82 10.97 -6.08 -5.37
C MET A 82 11.93 -4.91 -5.14
N LYS A 83 12.29 -4.18 -6.21
CA LYS A 83 13.13 -2.98 -6.11
C LYS A 83 12.54 -1.93 -5.16
N GLN A 84 11.24 -1.66 -5.25
CA GLN A 84 10.56 -0.69 -4.37
C GLN A 84 10.47 -1.20 -2.93
N SER A 85 10.23 -2.50 -2.73
CA SER A 85 10.25 -3.14 -1.40
C SER A 85 11.63 -3.06 -0.74
N ASP A 86 12.69 -3.34 -1.48
CA ASP A 86 14.06 -3.26 -0.97
C ASP A 86 14.44 -1.82 -0.60
N ALA A 87 14.03 -0.84 -1.42
CA ALA A 87 14.26 0.57 -1.12
C ALA A 87 13.54 0.99 0.18
N PHE A 88 12.28 0.55 0.35
CA PHE A 88 11.51 0.80 1.56
C PHE A 88 12.18 0.19 2.79
N LEU A 89 12.56 -1.09 2.73
CA LEU A 89 13.20 -1.78 3.85
C LEU A 89 14.56 -1.17 4.22
N ARG A 90 15.32 -0.71 3.23
CA ARG A 90 16.59 -0.01 3.47
C ARG A 90 16.38 1.31 4.20
N ALA A 91 15.48 2.16 3.70
CA ALA A 91 15.17 3.44 4.33
C ALA A 91 14.64 3.25 5.77
N LEU A 92 13.87 2.20 6.00
CA LEU A 92 13.35 1.88 7.32
C LEU A 92 14.43 1.42 8.31
N ARG A 93 15.40 0.60 7.85
CA ARG A 93 16.57 0.24 8.68
C ARG A 93 17.36 1.48 9.09
N GLU A 94 17.68 2.35 8.12
CA GLU A 94 18.42 3.58 8.37
C GLU A 94 17.69 4.51 9.37
N LEU A 95 16.36 4.58 9.29
CA LEU A 95 15.54 5.30 10.26
C LEU A 95 15.61 4.67 11.66
N THR A 96 15.53 3.34 11.74
CA THR A 96 15.62 2.63 13.02
C THR A 96 16.99 2.81 13.66
N ASP A 97 18.04 2.82 12.87
CA ASP A 97 19.41 3.04 13.36
C ASP A 97 19.60 4.47 13.89
N ALA A 98 19.04 5.49 13.20
CA ALA A 98 19.01 6.86 13.68
C ALA A 98 18.22 7.00 15.00
N ALA A 99 17.11 6.26 15.14
CA ALA A 99 16.33 6.22 16.38
C ALA A 99 17.16 5.69 17.56
N LYS A 100 17.88 4.58 17.35
CA LYS A 100 18.77 3.98 18.36
C LYS A 100 19.94 4.89 18.73
N ALA A 101 20.48 5.59 17.73
CA ALA A 101 21.54 6.59 17.95
C ALA A 101 21.04 7.88 18.62
N ARG A 102 19.72 8.04 18.79
CA ARG A 102 19.05 9.25 19.31
C ARG A 102 19.40 10.51 18.51
N ASP A 103 19.59 10.35 17.21
CA ASP A 103 19.89 11.40 16.26
C ASP A 103 18.60 11.87 15.56
N LEU A 104 18.05 12.96 16.05
CA LEU A 104 16.77 13.49 15.58
C LEU A 104 16.84 14.02 14.14
N ASP A 105 17.92 14.70 13.79
CA ASP A 105 18.09 15.29 12.46
C ASP A 105 18.23 14.21 11.39
N THR A 106 19.05 13.21 11.66
CA THR A 106 19.15 12.03 10.79
C THR A 106 17.83 11.28 10.72
N ALA A 107 17.13 11.08 11.83
CA ALA A 107 15.83 10.42 11.85
C ALA A 107 14.79 11.14 10.96
N ALA A 108 14.74 12.47 11.04
CA ALA A 108 13.83 13.27 10.19
C ALA A 108 14.17 13.13 8.70
N GLN A 109 15.44 13.14 8.33
CA GLN A 109 15.89 12.93 6.95
C GLN A 109 15.54 11.53 6.45
N ARG A 110 15.76 10.49 7.28
CA ARG A 110 15.44 9.09 6.93
C ARG A 110 13.94 8.84 6.85
N TYR A 111 13.15 9.52 7.66
CA TYR A 111 11.69 9.49 7.53
C TYR A 111 11.21 10.08 6.19
N ASN A 112 11.78 11.19 5.74
CA ASN A 112 11.49 11.75 4.42
C ASN A 112 11.86 10.76 3.30
N ALA A 113 13.02 10.12 3.38
CA ALA A 113 13.43 9.09 2.44
C ALA A 113 12.44 7.90 2.46
N LEU A 114 12.03 7.43 3.63
CA LEU A 114 11.05 6.37 3.80
C LEU A 114 9.70 6.71 3.13
N THR A 115 9.15 7.89 3.39
CA THR A 115 7.88 8.33 2.78
C THR A 115 7.98 8.44 1.26
N THR A 116 9.12 8.87 0.73
CA THR A 116 9.39 8.90 -0.72
C THR A 116 9.29 7.51 -1.34
N THR A 117 9.74 6.45 -0.67
CA THR A 117 9.58 5.08 -1.17
C THR A 117 8.12 4.64 -1.24
N CYS A 118 7.27 5.12 -0.33
CA CYS A 118 5.83 4.85 -0.38
C CYS A 118 5.21 5.40 -1.67
N PHE A 119 5.52 6.65 -2.02
CA PHE A 119 5.05 7.28 -3.27
C PHE A 119 5.61 6.57 -4.50
N GLY A 120 6.89 6.19 -4.49
CA GLY A 120 7.54 5.46 -5.58
C GLY A 120 6.83 4.13 -5.87
N CYS A 121 6.60 3.33 -4.84
CA CYS A 121 5.91 2.06 -4.95
C CYS A 121 4.46 2.24 -5.44
N HIS A 122 3.70 3.16 -4.84
CA HIS A 122 2.31 3.41 -5.23
C HIS A 122 2.18 3.89 -6.67
N ARG A 123 3.09 4.74 -7.15
CA ARG A 123 3.15 5.18 -8.54
C ARG A 123 3.42 4.01 -9.48
N ALA A 124 4.46 3.22 -9.21
CA ALA A 124 4.82 2.06 -10.03
C ALA A 124 3.66 1.04 -10.12
N MET A 125 2.92 0.83 -9.02
CA MET A 125 1.75 -0.06 -9.02
C MET A 125 0.57 0.51 -9.80
N LYS A 126 0.37 1.84 -9.79
CA LYS A 126 -0.65 2.52 -10.60
C LYS A 126 -0.34 2.40 -12.09
N ASP A 127 0.90 2.65 -12.48
CA ASP A 127 1.33 2.61 -13.88
C ASP A 127 1.17 1.20 -14.47
N ARG A 128 1.49 0.16 -13.69
CA ARG A 128 1.22 -1.24 -14.09
C ARG A 128 -0.27 -1.52 -14.32
N ARG A 129 -1.15 -0.98 -13.48
CA ARG A 129 -2.61 -1.15 -13.67
C ARG A 129 -3.09 -0.49 -14.96
N LEU A 130 -2.51 0.64 -15.35
CA LEU A 130 -2.85 1.34 -16.59
C LEU A 130 -2.32 0.59 -17.81
N ALA A 131 -1.12 -0.01 -17.71
CA ALA A 131 -0.51 -0.78 -18.80
C ALA A 131 -1.20 -2.12 -19.10
N VAL A 132 -1.97 -2.68 -18.14
CA VAL A 132 -2.70 -3.94 -18.29
C VAL A 132 -4.17 -3.74 -18.70
N ARG A 133 -4.64 -2.48 -18.75
CA ARG A 133 -5.98 -2.19 -19.28
C ARG A 133 -5.96 -2.22 -20.81
N PRO A 134 -6.76 -3.10 -21.45
CA PRO A 134 -6.95 -3.12 -22.89
C PRO A 134 -7.64 -1.83 -23.36
#